data_59fea0613cdc7b98244f340c0629a1c1
#
_entry.id   59fea0613cdc7b98244f340c0629a1c1
#
_cell.length_a   1.000
_cell.length_b   1.000
_cell.length_c   1.000
_cell.angle_alpha   90.00
_cell.angle_beta   90.00
_cell.angle_gamma   90.00
#
_symmetry.space_group_name_H-M   'P 1'
#
loop_
_entity.id
_entity.type
_entity.pdbx_description
1 polymer ?
#
loop_
_entity_poly.entity_id
_entity_poly.type
_entity_poly.pdbx_seq_one_letter_code
_entity_poly.pdbx_strand_id
1 'polypeptide(L)'
;MSGKRPNIYKTARRGTGYTQETAAELLSVSVESVRAYENGYRVPPDDIVEHMALCYDTPWLVYQHLQETDSLVLQIVPKLQERSVLEMAVRIYNRLSRFSESDSLEHLMAIAEDGVIDEQERPQFDEIVAELKGIIQSGLELQ
;
A
#
# COMPACT_ATOMS: atom_id res chain seq x y z
N MET A 1 -4.94 24.30 -12.04
CA MET A 1 -4.18 23.41 -12.95
C MET A 1 -4.21 22.01 -12.36
N SER A 2 -4.92 21.11 -12.98
CA SER A 2 -4.83 19.70 -12.60
C SER A 2 -3.53 19.16 -13.19
N GLY A 3 -2.46 19.14 -12.41
CA GLY A 3 -1.24 18.44 -12.77
C GLY A 3 -1.60 16.98 -12.95
N LYS A 4 -1.52 16.48 -14.18
CA LYS A 4 -1.69 15.06 -14.49
C LYS A 4 -0.69 14.31 -13.61
N ARG A 5 -1.18 13.45 -12.70
CA ARG A 5 -0.29 12.64 -11.86
C ARG A 5 0.70 11.90 -12.77
N PRO A 6 1.99 11.85 -12.41
CA PRO A 6 2.95 11.09 -13.20
C PRO A 6 2.48 9.64 -13.30
N ASN A 7 2.60 9.06 -14.49
CA ASN A 7 2.25 7.66 -14.71
C ASN A 7 3.18 6.77 -13.88
N ILE A 8 2.61 5.89 -13.07
CA ILE A 8 3.36 5.05 -12.11
C ILE A 8 4.33 4.10 -12.81
N TYR A 9 3.95 3.50 -13.93
CA TYR A 9 4.79 2.56 -14.70
C TYR A 9 5.99 3.26 -15.32
N LYS A 10 5.76 4.43 -15.89
CA LYS A 10 6.82 5.27 -16.47
C LYS A 10 7.80 5.75 -15.39
N THR A 11 7.29 6.12 -14.23
CA THR A 11 8.11 6.56 -13.10
C THR A 11 8.98 5.42 -12.59
N ALA A 12 8.41 4.22 -12.40
CA ALA A 12 9.13 3.03 -11.96
C ALA A 12 10.26 2.66 -12.94
N ARG A 13 9.98 2.59 -14.25
CA ARG A 13 11.00 2.32 -15.27
C ARG A 13 12.12 3.37 -15.27
N ARG A 14 11.76 4.64 -15.23
CA ARG A 14 12.77 5.72 -15.22
C ARG A 14 13.68 5.68 -14.02
N GLY A 15 13.19 5.21 -12.88
CA GLY A 15 13.99 5.02 -11.68
C GLY A 15 15.15 4.04 -11.87
N THR A 16 15.03 3.07 -12.79
CA THR A 16 16.11 2.13 -13.14
C THR A 16 17.07 2.64 -14.19
N GLY A 17 16.70 3.67 -14.96
CA GLY A 17 17.42 4.13 -16.14
C GLY A 17 17.14 3.32 -17.40
N TYR A 18 16.23 2.33 -17.38
CA TYR A 18 15.89 1.54 -18.58
C TYR A 18 15.17 2.35 -19.65
N THR A 19 15.51 2.07 -20.92
CA THR A 19 14.73 2.56 -22.06
C THR A 19 13.41 1.80 -22.19
N GLN A 20 12.48 2.29 -23.01
CA GLN A 20 11.24 1.55 -23.30
C GLN A 20 11.51 0.25 -24.04
N GLU A 21 12.52 0.23 -24.87
CA GLU A 21 12.98 -0.97 -25.61
C GLU A 21 13.52 -2.02 -24.64
N THR A 22 14.42 -1.64 -23.73
CA THR A 22 14.94 -2.55 -22.69
C THR A 22 13.82 -3.10 -21.81
N ALA A 23 12.90 -2.25 -21.39
CA ALA A 23 11.75 -2.67 -20.61
C ALA A 23 10.86 -3.67 -21.35
N ALA A 24 10.60 -3.43 -22.64
CA ALA A 24 9.82 -4.33 -23.49
C ALA A 24 10.44 -5.72 -23.59
N GLU A 25 11.77 -5.80 -23.74
CA GLU A 25 12.52 -7.06 -23.76
C GLU A 25 12.42 -7.79 -22.43
N LEU A 26 12.66 -7.11 -21.29
CA LEU A 26 12.58 -7.70 -19.96
C LEU A 26 11.18 -8.22 -19.62
N LEU A 27 10.15 -7.50 -20.05
CA LEU A 27 8.76 -7.85 -19.81
C LEU A 27 8.18 -8.82 -20.84
N SER A 28 8.93 -9.15 -21.89
CA SER A 28 8.49 -9.98 -23.02
C SER A 28 7.21 -9.43 -23.70
N VAL A 29 7.13 -8.12 -23.84
CA VAL A 29 6.02 -7.42 -24.53
C VAL A 29 6.57 -6.53 -25.65
N SER A 30 5.66 -6.00 -26.49
CA SER A 30 6.07 -5.04 -27.52
C SER A 30 6.38 -3.66 -26.92
N VAL A 31 7.26 -2.89 -27.56
CA VAL A 31 7.55 -1.49 -27.17
C VAL A 31 6.29 -0.63 -27.22
N GLU A 32 5.39 -0.89 -28.18
CA GLU A 32 4.09 -0.23 -28.28
C GLU A 32 3.22 -0.50 -27.04
N SER A 33 3.29 -1.72 -26.48
CA SER A 33 2.60 -2.04 -25.23
C SER A 33 3.14 -1.23 -24.07
N VAL A 34 4.47 -1.14 -23.92
CA VAL A 34 5.09 -0.30 -22.88
C VAL A 34 4.67 1.17 -23.05
N ARG A 35 4.68 1.69 -24.27
CA ARG A 35 4.22 3.07 -24.56
C ARG A 35 2.75 3.27 -24.20
N ALA A 36 1.90 2.30 -24.52
CA ALA A 36 0.48 2.37 -24.22
C ALA A 36 0.22 2.41 -22.70
N TYR A 37 0.94 1.60 -21.93
CA TYR A 37 0.87 1.61 -20.47
C TYR A 37 1.35 2.96 -19.88
N GLU A 38 2.48 3.44 -20.33
CA GLU A 38 3.09 4.68 -19.83
C GLU A 38 2.34 5.96 -20.24
N ASN A 39 1.57 5.91 -21.32
CA ASN A 39 0.72 7.02 -21.76
C ASN A 39 -0.72 6.92 -21.22
N GLY A 40 -1.05 5.84 -20.52
CA GLY A 40 -2.39 5.63 -19.96
C GLY A 40 -3.44 5.23 -21.00
N TYR A 41 -3.03 4.80 -22.19
CA TYR A 41 -3.95 4.28 -23.23
C TYR A 41 -4.44 2.87 -22.91
N ARG A 42 -3.69 2.12 -22.14
CA ARG A 42 -4.03 0.77 -21.72
C ARG A 42 -3.48 0.52 -20.32
N VAL A 43 -4.25 -0.18 -19.49
CA VAL A 43 -3.80 -0.66 -18.19
C VAL A 43 -3.04 -1.98 -18.39
N PRO A 44 -1.83 -2.14 -17.86
CA PRO A 44 -1.15 -3.42 -17.92
C PRO A 44 -1.89 -4.47 -17.12
N PRO A 45 -1.93 -5.74 -17.56
CA PRO A 45 -2.43 -6.86 -16.77
C PRO A 45 -1.59 -7.07 -15.50
N ASP A 46 -2.17 -7.71 -14.49
CA ASP A 46 -1.54 -7.92 -13.18
C ASP A 46 -0.21 -8.68 -13.28
N ASP A 47 -0.12 -9.71 -14.12
CA ASP A 47 1.11 -10.46 -14.38
C ASP A 47 2.24 -9.60 -14.96
N ILE A 48 1.91 -8.64 -15.81
CA ILE A 48 2.88 -7.67 -16.33
C ILE A 48 3.31 -6.69 -15.25
N VAL A 49 2.40 -6.26 -14.38
CA VAL A 49 2.73 -5.37 -13.25
C VAL A 49 3.64 -6.08 -12.25
N GLU A 50 3.39 -7.36 -11.98
CA GLU A 50 4.26 -8.18 -11.13
C GLU A 50 5.68 -8.26 -11.72
N HIS A 51 5.80 -8.54 -13.02
CA HIS A 51 7.09 -8.53 -13.72
C HIS A 51 7.75 -7.15 -13.71
N MET A 52 6.99 -6.07 -13.89
CA MET A 52 7.51 -4.70 -13.76
C MET A 52 8.08 -4.45 -12.37
N ALA A 53 7.36 -4.83 -11.31
CA ALA A 53 7.79 -4.64 -9.94
C ALA A 53 9.11 -5.37 -9.65
N LEU A 54 9.27 -6.59 -10.18
CA LEU A 54 10.50 -7.38 -10.05
C LEU A 54 11.65 -6.79 -10.88
N CYS A 55 11.42 -6.52 -12.18
CA CYS A 55 12.46 -6.04 -13.10
C CYS A 55 12.95 -4.62 -12.76
N TYR A 56 12.06 -3.78 -12.22
CA TYR A 56 12.37 -2.40 -11.85
C TYR A 56 12.77 -2.24 -10.39
N ASP A 57 12.82 -3.35 -9.63
CA ASP A 57 13.08 -3.33 -8.17
C ASP A 57 12.18 -2.33 -7.43
N THR A 58 10.90 -2.38 -7.75
CA THR A 58 9.89 -1.45 -7.22
C THR A 58 8.65 -2.22 -6.74
N PRO A 59 8.72 -2.95 -5.61
CA PRO A 59 7.58 -3.70 -5.08
C PRO A 59 6.37 -2.80 -4.78
N TRP A 60 6.61 -1.54 -4.47
CA TRP A 60 5.58 -0.52 -4.26
C TRP A 60 4.68 -0.28 -5.48
N LEU A 61 5.14 -0.60 -6.68
CA LEU A 61 4.38 -0.46 -7.92
C LEU A 61 3.09 -1.29 -7.92
N VAL A 62 3.13 -2.49 -7.32
CA VAL A 62 1.95 -3.37 -7.21
C VAL A 62 0.83 -2.68 -6.41
N TYR A 63 1.18 -2.08 -5.28
CA TYR A 63 0.22 -1.34 -4.47
C TYR A 63 -0.33 -0.10 -5.21
N GLN A 64 0.53 0.66 -5.88
CA GLN A 64 0.12 1.81 -6.68
C GLN A 64 -0.84 1.40 -7.81
N HIS A 65 -0.55 0.28 -8.48
CA HIS A 65 -1.42 -0.28 -9.52
C HIS A 65 -2.80 -0.61 -8.97
N LEU A 66 -2.87 -1.34 -7.86
CA LEU A 66 -4.13 -1.71 -7.22
C LEU A 66 -4.92 -0.48 -6.76
N GLN A 67 -4.26 0.54 -6.24
CA GLN A 67 -4.93 1.81 -5.87
C GLN A 67 -5.59 2.51 -7.06
N GLU A 68 -4.98 2.43 -8.25
CA GLU A 68 -5.49 3.11 -9.45
C GLU A 68 -6.55 2.29 -10.18
N THR A 69 -6.50 0.96 -10.07
CA THR A 69 -7.33 0.04 -10.86
C THR A 69 -8.48 -0.58 -10.07
N ASP A 70 -8.31 -0.74 -8.75
CA ASP A 70 -9.31 -1.39 -7.90
C ASP A 70 -9.66 -0.55 -6.67
N SER A 71 -10.83 0.09 -6.71
CA SER A 71 -11.35 0.88 -5.59
C SER A 71 -11.72 0.04 -4.35
N LEU A 72 -11.90 -1.28 -4.50
CA LEU A 72 -12.24 -2.18 -3.38
C LEU A 72 -11.05 -2.42 -2.47
N VAL A 73 -9.84 -2.38 -3.01
CA VAL A 73 -8.60 -2.51 -2.22
C VAL A 73 -8.55 -1.47 -1.09
N LEU A 74 -8.96 -0.24 -1.38
CA LEU A 74 -8.94 0.86 -0.40
C LEU A 74 -9.99 0.73 0.71
N GLN A 75 -10.95 -0.20 0.58
CA GLN A 75 -11.92 -0.51 1.64
C GLN A 75 -11.30 -1.42 2.72
N ILE A 76 -10.31 -2.22 2.35
CA ILE A 76 -9.66 -3.21 3.22
C ILE A 76 -8.27 -2.75 3.63
N VAL A 77 -7.48 -2.29 2.66
CA VAL A 77 -6.10 -1.82 2.88
C VAL A 77 -6.13 -0.32 3.10
N PRO A 78 -5.58 0.19 4.23
CA PRO A 78 -5.51 1.62 4.47
C PRO A 78 -4.63 2.30 3.42
N LYS A 79 -4.84 3.60 3.23
CA LYS A 79 -4.01 4.40 2.31
C LYS A 79 -2.58 4.46 2.83
N LEU A 80 -1.69 3.72 2.17
CA LEU A 80 -0.28 3.64 2.51
C LEU A 80 0.50 4.83 1.92
N GLN A 81 1.60 5.19 2.56
CA GLN A 81 2.51 6.25 2.12
C GLN A 81 3.93 5.70 2.04
N GLU A 82 4.62 6.03 0.97
CA GLU A 82 6.04 5.75 0.86
C GLU A 82 6.82 6.66 1.83
N ARG A 83 7.66 6.05 2.67
CA ARG A 83 8.43 6.72 3.72
C ARG A 83 9.83 6.13 3.80
N SER A 84 10.76 6.85 4.42
CA SER A 84 12.08 6.29 4.72
C SER A 84 12.00 5.19 5.77
N VAL A 85 12.92 4.22 5.70
CA VAL A 85 13.01 3.10 6.67
C VAL A 85 13.09 3.60 8.10
N LEU A 86 13.88 4.67 8.36
CA LEU A 86 14.00 5.26 9.68
C LEU A 86 12.67 5.82 10.18
N GLU A 87 11.96 6.57 9.33
CA GLU A 87 10.66 7.14 9.69
C GLU A 87 9.64 6.03 10.00
N MET A 88 9.61 4.97 9.20
CA MET A 88 8.72 3.83 9.43
C MET A 88 9.06 3.09 10.72
N ALA A 89 10.33 2.82 10.99
CA ALA A 89 10.78 2.17 12.22
C ALA A 89 10.37 2.97 13.47
N VAL A 90 10.56 4.29 13.46
CA VAL A 90 10.15 5.17 14.57
C VAL A 90 8.63 5.17 14.75
N ARG A 91 7.86 5.21 13.67
CA ARG A 91 6.39 5.16 13.74
C ARG A 91 5.88 3.83 14.32
N ILE A 92 6.43 2.71 13.85
CA ILE A 92 6.07 1.37 14.36
C ILE A 92 6.42 1.28 15.85
N TYR A 93 7.63 1.66 16.22
CA TYR A 93 8.07 1.66 17.61
C TYR A 93 7.12 2.47 18.51
N ASN A 94 6.82 3.71 18.13
CA ASN A 94 5.96 4.59 18.92
C ASN A 94 4.53 4.04 19.02
N ARG A 95 3.98 3.46 17.95
CA ARG A 95 2.64 2.88 17.96
C ARG A 95 2.56 1.61 18.81
N LEU A 96 3.54 0.72 18.68
CA LEU A 96 3.61 -0.51 19.48
C LEU A 96 3.83 -0.20 20.96
N SER A 97 4.74 0.72 21.29
CA SER A 97 4.97 1.13 22.68
C SER A 97 3.72 1.71 23.32
N ARG A 98 3.04 2.64 22.63
CA ARG A 98 1.80 3.24 23.10
C ARG A 98 0.70 2.18 23.31
N PHE A 99 0.55 1.27 22.36
CA PHE A 99 -0.43 0.20 22.46
C PHE A 99 -0.12 -0.78 23.61
N SER A 100 1.16 -1.11 23.82
CA SER A 100 1.62 -1.97 24.91
C SER A 100 1.47 -1.32 26.28
N GLU A 101 1.60 0.00 26.36
CA GLU A 101 1.44 0.76 27.61
C GLU A 101 -0.02 1.08 27.93
N SER A 102 -0.91 0.94 26.95
CA SER A 102 -2.36 1.11 27.13
C SER A 102 -3.02 -0.20 27.58
N ASP A 103 -4.14 -0.09 28.28
CA ASP A 103 -4.96 -1.23 28.66
C ASP A 103 -5.85 -1.74 27.52
N SER A 104 -5.52 -1.39 26.26
CA SER A 104 -6.33 -1.66 25.06
C SER A 104 -6.59 -3.15 24.84
N LEU A 105 -5.59 -4.01 25.08
CA LEU A 105 -5.76 -5.47 24.93
C LEU A 105 -6.69 -6.04 26.03
N GLU A 106 -6.56 -5.57 27.25
CA GLU A 106 -7.41 -6.00 28.36
C GLU A 106 -8.85 -5.56 28.14
N HIS A 107 -9.05 -4.32 27.69
CA HIS A 107 -10.37 -3.80 27.32
C HIS A 107 -10.97 -4.56 26.13
N LEU A 108 -10.17 -4.88 25.11
CA LEU A 108 -10.64 -5.69 23.99
C LEU A 108 -11.10 -7.08 24.43
N MET A 109 -10.36 -7.72 25.33
CA MET A 109 -10.75 -9.02 25.89
C MET A 109 -12.03 -8.93 26.71
N ALA A 110 -12.20 -7.87 27.51
CA ALA A 110 -13.42 -7.64 28.29
C ALA A 110 -14.65 -7.44 27.38
N ILE A 111 -14.51 -6.62 26.33
CA ILE A 111 -15.58 -6.38 25.34
C ILE A 111 -15.92 -7.68 24.58
N ALA A 112 -14.94 -8.53 24.32
CA ALA A 112 -15.13 -9.76 23.56
C ALA A 112 -15.72 -10.92 24.41
N GLU A 113 -15.88 -10.76 25.71
CA GLU A 113 -16.25 -11.83 26.63
C GLU A 113 -17.60 -12.49 26.28
N ASP A 114 -18.59 -11.70 25.90
CA ASP A 114 -19.93 -12.20 25.51
C ASP A 114 -20.11 -12.31 23.99
N GLY A 115 -19.12 -11.85 23.18
CA GLY A 115 -19.15 -11.89 21.73
C GLY A 115 -20.07 -10.86 21.06
N VAL A 116 -20.57 -9.88 21.83
CA VAL A 116 -21.46 -8.82 21.34
C VAL A 116 -20.90 -7.47 21.75
N ILE A 117 -20.82 -6.54 20.83
CA ILE A 117 -20.38 -5.16 21.11
C ILE A 117 -21.62 -4.29 21.27
N ASP A 118 -21.93 -3.90 22.48
CA ASP A 118 -23.07 -3.05 22.79
C ASP A 118 -22.80 -1.56 22.47
N GLU A 119 -23.83 -0.71 22.65
CA GLU A 119 -23.71 0.74 22.36
C GLU A 119 -22.75 1.48 23.30
N GLN A 120 -22.55 0.97 24.51
CA GLN A 120 -21.66 1.59 25.52
C GLN A 120 -20.20 1.23 25.25
N GLU A 121 -19.95 0.02 24.76
CA GLU A 121 -18.63 -0.51 24.42
C GLU A 121 -18.13 -0.03 23.06
N ARG A 122 -19.06 0.30 22.13
CA ARG A 122 -18.75 0.68 20.75
C ARG A 122 -17.68 1.77 20.65
N PRO A 123 -17.71 2.88 21.37
CA PRO A 123 -16.70 3.94 21.23
C PRO A 123 -15.28 3.45 21.58
N GLN A 124 -15.17 2.67 22.68
CA GLN A 124 -13.87 2.12 23.12
C GLN A 124 -13.36 1.05 22.14
N PHE A 125 -14.25 0.19 21.66
CA PHE A 125 -13.93 -0.79 20.63
C PHE A 125 -13.39 -0.13 19.35
N ASP A 126 -14.08 0.90 18.86
CA ASP A 126 -13.70 1.62 17.65
C ASP A 126 -12.32 2.31 17.81
N GLU A 127 -12.00 2.83 19.00
CA GLU A 127 -10.70 3.42 19.32
C GLU A 127 -9.59 2.36 19.29
N ILE A 128 -9.80 1.19 19.91
CA ILE A 128 -8.84 0.07 19.88
C ILE A 128 -8.62 -0.42 18.43
N VAL A 129 -9.68 -0.56 17.65
CA VAL A 129 -9.60 -0.95 16.23
C VAL A 129 -8.81 0.08 15.42
N ALA A 130 -9.00 1.38 15.69
CA ALA A 130 -8.24 2.44 15.02
C ALA A 130 -6.75 2.37 15.35
N GLU A 131 -6.38 2.09 16.60
CA GLU A 131 -4.98 1.88 17.01
C GLU A 131 -4.35 0.68 16.30
N LEU A 132 -5.04 -0.46 16.26
CA LEU A 132 -4.59 -1.67 15.58
C LEU A 132 -4.44 -1.46 14.07
N LYS A 133 -5.40 -0.80 13.44
CA LYS A 133 -5.31 -0.42 12.01
C LYS A 133 -4.12 0.49 11.72
N GLY A 134 -3.79 1.40 12.65
CA GLY A 134 -2.61 2.24 12.54
C GLY A 134 -1.30 1.45 12.60
N ILE A 135 -1.21 0.42 13.45
CA ILE A 135 -0.06 -0.48 13.53
C ILE A 135 0.07 -1.28 12.24
N ILE A 136 -1.02 -1.85 11.75
CA ILE A 136 -1.06 -2.60 10.48
C ILE A 136 -0.60 -1.72 9.32
N GLN A 137 -1.12 -0.50 9.22
CA GLN A 137 -0.70 0.47 8.20
C GLN A 137 0.80 0.70 8.22
N SER A 138 1.38 0.94 9.40
CA SER A 138 2.82 1.16 9.55
C SER A 138 3.64 -0.08 9.16
N GLY A 139 3.15 -1.28 9.47
CA GLY A 139 3.77 -2.53 9.06
C GLY A 139 3.74 -2.75 7.55
N LEU A 140 2.62 -2.41 6.90
CA LEU A 140 2.48 -2.50 5.44
C LEU A 140 3.33 -1.45 4.69
N GLU A 141 3.62 -0.31 5.31
CA GLU A 141 4.50 0.72 4.74
C GLU A 141 5.99 0.34 4.83
N LEU A 142 6.35 -0.69 5.62
CA LEU A 142 7.72 -1.19 5.77
C LEU A 142 8.05 -2.21 4.67
N GLN A 143 8.43 -1.73 3.48
CA GLN A 143 8.81 -2.55 2.33
C GLN A 143 10.18 -2.15 1.77
#